data_a9b104078afe18b0b15c470658006271
#
_entry.id   a9b104078afe18b0b15c470658006271
#
_cell.length_a   1.000
_cell.length_b   1.000
_cell.length_c   1.000
_cell.angle_alpha   90.00
_cell.angle_beta   90.00
_cell.angle_gamma   90.00
#
_symmetry.space_group_name_H-M   'P 1'
#
loop_
_entity.id
_entity.type
_entity.pdbx_description
1 polymer ?
#
loop_
_entity_poly.entity_id
_entity_poly.type
_entity_poly.pdbx_seq_one_letter_code
_entity_poly.pdbx_strand_id
1 'polypeptide(L)'
;AQVHAIRTHAHRQRDIVIRFIELMRTGDNKAYFERHHYRADALEQQLLDAGWTQQARAADAGPAREYAHPDYRGRIGIIAPYSKDFCAGCNRLRVTARGDLRLCLFGDFGIPLRPLLQSDADHDALCARIATQLGLKAAGHGLHQGNTGITPHLASIGG
;
A
#
# COMPACT_ATOMS: atom_id res chain seq x y z
N ALA A 1 12.03 -15.53 14.38
CA ALA A 1 13.38 -15.10 14.03
C ALA A 1 13.43 -13.65 13.52
N GLN A 2 12.57 -13.25 12.56
CA GLN A 2 12.58 -11.89 11.99
C GLN A 2 12.17 -10.82 13.01
N VAL A 3 11.13 -11.04 13.80
CA VAL A 3 10.71 -10.12 14.87
C VAL A 3 11.79 -10.00 15.96
N HIS A 4 12.56 -11.04 16.20
CA HIS A 4 13.65 -10.99 17.16
C HIS A 4 14.83 -10.10 16.70
N ALA A 5 15.14 -10.08 15.41
CA ALA A 5 16.17 -9.22 14.85
C ALA A 5 15.79 -7.72 14.93
N ILE A 6 14.50 -7.39 14.87
CA ILE A 6 13.99 -6.02 15.03
C ILE A 6 14.10 -5.54 16.49
N ARG A 7 14.19 -6.48 17.45
CA ARG A 7 14.39 -6.17 18.87
C ARG A 7 15.74 -5.53 19.20
N THR A 8 16.70 -5.58 18.27
CA THR A 8 18.07 -5.16 18.54
C THR A 8 18.34 -3.69 18.20
N HIS A 9 18.54 -2.91 19.23
CA HIS A 9 19.27 -1.63 19.31
C HIS A 9 18.67 -0.38 18.70
N ALA A 10 18.30 -0.32 17.42
CA ALA A 10 17.94 0.96 16.80
C ALA A 10 16.57 1.50 17.22
N HIS A 11 15.62 0.62 17.52
CA HIS A 11 14.24 0.98 17.88
C HIS A 11 14.04 1.44 19.33
N ARG A 12 14.88 0.98 20.25
CA ARG A 12 14.69 1.34 21.67
C ARG A 12 14.93 2.82 21.94
N GLN A 13 15.80 3.48 21.16
CA GLN A 13 16.29 4.81 21.46
C GLN A 13 15.90 5.88 20.41
N ARG A 14 15.38 5.48 19.26
CA ARG A 14 15.06 6.40 18.16
C ARG A 14 13.59 6.31 17.77
N ASP A 15 12.98 7.46 17.49
CA ASP A 15 11.62 7.56 16.96
C ASP A 15 11.66 7.27 15.44
N ILE A 16 11.76 6.01 15.09
CA ILE A 16 11.71 5.53 13.71
C ILE A 16 10.54 4.58 13.50
N VAL A 17 9.98 4.55 12.30
CA VAL A 17 8.94 3.59 11.91
C VAL A 17 9.53 2.63 10.90
N ILE A 18 9.66 1.34 11.28
CA ILE A 18 10.01 0.29 10.32
C ILE A 18 8.73 -0.27 9.72
N ARG A 19 8.65 -0.30 8.39
CA ARG A 19 7.49 -0.80 7.67
C ARG A 19 7.79 -2.13 6.98
N PHE A 20 6.97 -3.13 7.27
CA PHE A 20 6.92 -4.39 6.57
C PHE A 20 5.78 -4.34 5.56
N ILE A 21 6.09 -4.70 4.33
CA ILE A 21 5.12 -4.77 3.25
C ILE A 21 4.97 -6.25 2.89
N GLU A 22 3.78 -6.79 3.05
CA GLU A 22 3.45 -8.13 2.57
C GLU A 22 3.69 -8.18 1.06
N LEU A 23 4.43 -9.20 0.62
CA LEU A 23 4.75 -9.36 -0.80
C LEU A 23 3.46 -9.44 -1.62
N MET A 24 3.36 -8.59 -2.62
CA MET A 24 2.21 -8.56 -3.53
C MET A 24 2.55 -9.31 -4.82
N ARG A 25 1.59 -10.11 -5.30
CA ARG A 25 1.70 -10.70 -6.62
C ARG A 25 1.57 -9.62 -7.69
N THR A 26 2.43 -9.70 -8.72
CA THR A 26 2.41 -8.87 -9.93
C THR A 26 2.41 -9.77 -11.17
N GLY A 27 2.34 -9.18 -12.36
CA GLY A 27 2.32 -9.94 -13.60
C GLY A 27 3.55 -10.81 -13.80
N ASP A 28 4.72 -10.34 -13.36
CA ASP A 28 6.03 -10.95 -13.62
C ASP A 28 6.64 -11.74 -12.45
N ASN A 29 6.06 -11.66 -11.22
CA ASN A 29 6.69 -12.24 -10.04
C ASN A 29 6.04 -13.54 -9.52
N LYS A 30 5.18 -14.20 -10.29
CA LYS A 30 4.38 -15.34 -9.81
C LYS A 30 5.20 -16.41 -9.08
N ALA A 31 6.27 -16.92 -9.70
CA ALA A 31 7.10 -17.98 -9.11
C ALA A 31 7.84 -17.50 -7.85
N TYR A 32 8.28 -16.25 -7.82
CA TYR A 32 8.90 -15.64 -6.65
C TYR A 32 7.87 -15.49 -5.52
N PHE A 33 6.69 -15.01 -5.84
CA PHE A 33 5.58 -14.86 -4.88
C PHE A 33 5.22 -16.21 -4.26
N GLU A 34 4.99 -17.25 -5.05
CA GLU A 34 4.62 -18.59 -4.56
C GLU A 34 5.66 -19.20 -3.60
N ARG A 35 6.93 -18.85 -3.78
CA ARG A 35 8.04 -19.35 -2.95
C ARG A 35 8.26 -18.53 -1.69
N HIS A 36 8.02 -17.21 -1.73
CA HIS A 36 8.47 -16.28 -0.69
C HIS A 36 7.34 -15.51 0.00
N HIS A 37 6.10 -15.65 -0.45
CA HIS A 37 4.97 -14.97 0.18
C HIS A 37 4.79 -15.47 1.61
N TYR A 38 4.70 -14.51 2.53
CA TYR A 38 4.40 -14.74 3.93
C TYR A 38 3.28 -13.80 4.35
N ARG A 39 2.22 -14.36 4.94
CA ARG A 39 1.04 -13.61 5.35
C ARG A 39 1.34 -12.62 6.46
N ALA A 40 0.90 -11.38 6.29
CA ALA A 40 1.13 -10.31 7.25
C ALA A 40 0.38 -10.53 8.57
N ASP A 41 -0.78 -11.20 8.55
CA ASP A 41 -1.56 -11.54 9.75
C ASP A 41 -0.75 -12.41 10.74
N ALA A 42 0.08 -13.33 10.26
CA ALA A 42 0.97 -14.10 11.12
C ALA A 42 2.04 -13.21 11.80
N LEU A 43 2.55 -12.18 11.12
CA LEU A 43 3.48 -11.21 11.70
C LEU A 43 2.77 -10.31 12.72
N GLU A 44 1.55 -9.87 12.43
CA GLU A 44 0.73 -9.08 13.34
C GLU A 44 0.46 -9.82 14.64
N GLN A 45 0.09 -11.10 14.55
CA GLN A 45 -0.14 -11.90 15.75
C GLN A 45 1.12 -12.00 16.60
N GLN A 46 2.29 -12.22 15.98
CA GLN A 46 3.57 -12.23 16.71
C GLN A 46 3.88 -10.91 17.41
N LEU A 47 3.51 -9.77 16.83
CA LEU A 47 3.65 -8.46 17.48
C LEU A 47 2.72 -8.34 18.70
N LEU A 48 1.45 -8.70 18.54
CA LEU A 48 0.48 -8.67 19.64
C LEU A 48 0.91 -9.57 20.80
N ASP A 49 1.33 -10.80 20.50
CA ASP A 49 1.83 -11.76 21.50
C ASP A 49 3.10 -11.25 22.20
N ALA A 50 3.87 -10.39 21.53
CA ALA A 50 5.07 -9.75 22.10
C ALA A 50 4.78 -8.42 22.83
N GLY A 51 3.51 -8.07 23.05
CA GLY A 51 3.10 -6.89 23.83
C GLY A 51 3.02 -5.59 23.03
N TRP A 52 3.11 -5.66 21.69
CA TRP A 52 2.85 -4.50 20.83
C TRP A 52 1.35 -4.23 20.75
N THR A 53 0.97 -2.96 20.71
CA THR A 53 -0.42 -2.53 20.61
C THR A 53 -0.64 -1.77 19.30
N GLN A 54 -1.72 -2.12 18.59
CA GLN A 54 -2.09 -1.42 17.39
C GLN A 54 -2.54 0.01 17.72
N GLN A 55 -2.05 0.97 16.96
CA GLN A 55 -2.38 2.38 17.09
C GLN A 55 -3.61 2.74 16.24
N ALA A 56 -4.40 3.70 16.74
CA ALA A 56 -5.50 4.26 15.96
C ALA A 56 -4.97 4.91 14.68
N ARG A 57 -5.62 4.63 13.56
CA ARG A 57 -5.24 5.19 12.25
C ARG A 57 -5.94 6.53 12.04
N ALA A 58 -5.17 7.58 11.71
CA ALA A 58 -5.75 8.85 11.26
C ALA A 58 -6.41 8.69 9.87
N ALA A 59 -7.40 9.53 9.57
CA ALA A 59 -8.18 9.45 8.33
C ALA A 59 -7.31 9.66 7.06
N ASP A 60 -6.29 10.49 7.15
CA ASP A 60 -5.32 10.80 6.09
C ASP A 60 -4.09 9.89 6.09
N ALA A 61 -3.97 8.98 7.06
CA ALA A 61 -2.83 8.08 7.16
C ALA A 61 -2.71 7.13 5.97
N GLY A 62 -1.47 6.72 5.70
CA GLY A 62 -1.13 5.70 4.72
C GLY A 62 -1.71 4.32 5.06
N PRO A 63 -1.43 3.30 4.24
CA PRO A 63 -2.05 1.97 4.37
C PRO A 63 -1.48 1.12 5.50
N ALA A 64 -0.42 1.56 6.16
CA ALA A 64 0.20 0.80 7.23
C ALA A 64 -0.66 0.80 8.50
N ARG A 65 -0.86 -0.35 9.10
CA ARG A 65 -1.27 -0.47 10.49
C ARG A 65 -0.02 -0.31 11.35
N GLU A 66 -0.01 0.64 12.26
CA GLU A 66 1.14 0.93 13.10
C GLU A 66 0.96 0.32 14.49
N TYR A 67 2.06 -0.20 15.04
CA TYR A 67 2.13 -0.85 16.35
C TYR A 67 3.20 -0.16 17.20
N ALA A 68 2.88 0.10 18.46
CA ALA A 68 3.77 0.67 19.46
C ALA A 68 3.98 -0.31 20.62
N HIS A 69 5.10 -0.16 21.33
CA HIS A 69 5.41 -0.95 22.52
C HIS A 69 6.05 -0.04 23.58
N PRO A 70 5.71 -0.17 24.88
CA PRO A 70 6.21 0.73 25.92
C PRO A 70 7.74 0.78 26.03
N ASP A 71 8.44 -0.31 25.75
CA ASP A 71 9.91 -0.37 25.85
C ASP A 71 10.64 0.18 24.60
N TYR A 72 9.90 0.66 23.60
CA TYR A 72 10.47 1.12 22.33
C TYR A 72 9.92 2.51 21.97
N ARG A 73 10.79 3.43 21.59
CA ARG A 73 10.38 4.75 21.08
C ARG A 73 9.86 4.67 19.65
N GLY A 74 10.42 3.75 18.89
CA GLY A 74 10.03 3.52 17.49
C GLY A 74 8.75 2.70 17.36
N ARG A 75 8.19 2.66 16.17
CA ARG A 75 6.97 1.92 15.81
C ARG A 75 7.23 0.92 14.71
N ILE A 76 6.36 -0.06 14.60
CA ILE A 76 6.34 -1.03 13.50
C ILE A 76 5.08 -0.79 12.70
N GLY A 77 5.22 -0.63 11.38
CA GLY A 77 4.11 -0.51 10.44
C GLY A 77 4.00 -1.78 9.59
N ILE A 78 2.79 -2.28 9.40
CA ILE A 78 2.50 -3.43 8.54
C ILE A 78 1.53 -3.01 7.44
N ILE A 79 1.93 -3.22 6.18
CA ILE A 79 1.10 -3.06 4.99
C ILE A 79 0.71 -4.45 4.53
N ALA A 80 -0.56 -4.81 4.74
CA ALA A 80 -1.13 -6.14 4.52
C ALA A 80 -2.19 -6.12 3.40
N PRO A 81 -1.78 -6.10 2.11
CA PRO A 81 -2.71 -5.98 0.99
C PRO A 81 -3.70 -7.15 0.88
N TYR A 82 -3.38 -8.29 1.46
CA TYR A 82 -4.28 -9.46 1.50
C TYR A 82 -5.17 -9.50 2.75
N SER A 83 -5.15 -8.49 3.61
CA SER A 83 -6.12 -8.40 4.71
C SER A 83 -7.50 -7.99 4.21
N LYS A 84 -8.56 -8.48 4.88
CA LYS A 84 -9.97 -8.31 4.49
C LYS A 84 -10.36 -6.83 4.26
N ASP A 85 -9.87 -5.93 5.12
CA ASP A 85 -10.30 -4.53 5.15
C ASP A 85 -9.29 -3.57 4.52
N PHE A 86 -8.27 -4.10 3.83
CA PHE A 86 -7.18 -3.28 3.26
C PHE A 86 -7.68 -2.20 2.29
N CYS A 87 -8.66 -2.52 1.47
CA CYS A 87 -9.20 -1.61 0.47
C CYS A 87 -10.27 -0.64 1.02
N ALA A 88 -10.93 -0.96 2.11
CA ALA A 88 -12.02 -0.17 2.67
C ALA A 88 -11.61 1.28 2.99
N GLY A 89 -10.38 1.47 3.49
CA GLY A 89 -9.82 2.80 3.78
C GLY A 89 -8.81 3.30 2.74
N CYS A 90 -8.86 2.81 1.50
CA CYS A 90 -7.87 3.17 0.49
C CYS A 90 -8.16 4.55 -0.14
N ASN A 91 -7.38 5.54 0.25
CA ASN A 91 -7.43 6.94 -0.23
C ASN A 91 -6.37 7.25 -1.31
N ARG A 92 -5.77 6.25 -1.96
CA ARG A 92 -4.62 6.46 -2.85
C ARG A 92 -4.99 6.44 -4.30
N LEU A 93 -4.36 7.36 -5.03
CA LEU A 93 -4.29 7.43 -6.48
C LEU A 93 -2.82 7.42 -6.90
N ARG A 94 -2.56 7.11 -8.15
CA ARG A 94 -1.23 7.22 -8.77
C ARG A 94 -1.34 7.83 -10.14
N VAL A 95 -0.33 8.61 -10.51
CA VAL A 95 -0.14 9.06 -11.89
C VAL A 95 1.14 8.40 -12.40
N THR A 96 1.04 7.70 -13.51
CA THR A 96 2.19 7.08 -14.16
C THR A 96 3.09 8.11 -14.82
N ALA A 97 4.33 7.73 -15.16
CA ALA A 97 5.24 8.58 -15.93
C ALA A 97 4.68 8.97 -17.33
N ARG A 98 3.69 8.24 -17.82
CA ARG A 98 2.98 8.56 -19.07
C ARG A 98 1.84 9.57 -18.89
N GLY A 99 1.52 9.94 -17.65
CA GLY A 99 0.41 10.83 -17.33
C GLY A 99 -0.94 10.12 -17.26
N ASP A 100 -0.97 8.81 -16.98
CA ASP A 100 -2.21 8.07 -16.78
C ASP A 100 -2.55 7.99 -15.29
N LEU A 101 -3.79 8.33 -14.93
CA LEU A 101 -4.32 8.15 -13.59
C LEU A 101 -4.67 6.68 -13.36
N ARG A 102 -4.14 6.12 -12.27
CA ARG A 102 -4.48 4.77 -11.79
C ARG A 102 -5.27 4.89 -10.48
N LEU A 103 -6.50 4.42 -10.50
CA LEU A 103 -7.39 4.42 -9.33
C LEU A 103 -7.01 3.32 -8.32
N CYS A 104 -6.44 2.23 -8.82
CA CYS A 104 -5.93 1.13 -8.03
C CYS A 104 -4.56 0.67 -8.56
N LEU A 105 -3.69 0.19 -7.67
CA LEU A 105 -2.41 -0.43 -8.01
C LEU A 105 -2.60 -1.62 -8.97
N PHE A 106 -3.65 -2.39 -8.74
CA PHE A 106 -4.00 -3.61 -9.49
C PHE A 106 -5.24 -3.42 -10.37
N GLY A 107 -5.46 -2.20 -10.85
CA GLY A 107 -6.55 -1.92 -11.80
C GLY A 107 -6.23 -2.36 -13.22
N ASP A 108 -7.28 -2.55 -14.02
CA ASP A 108 -7.19 -3.10 -15.38
C ASP A 108 -6.95 -2.01 -16.44
N PHE A 109 -6.97 -0.73 -16.08
CA PHE A 109 -6.78 0.38 -17.01
C PHE A 109 -6.15 1.60 -16.36
N GLY A 110 -5.60 2.48 -17.19
CA GLY A 110 -5.17 3.83 -16.85
C GLY A 110 -6.05 4.87 -17.56
N ILE A 111 -6.26 6.01 -16.92
CA ILE A 111 -7.07 7.10 -17.45
C ILE A 111 -6.12 8.19 -17.92
N PRO A 112 -6.05 8.50 -19.23
CA PRO A 112 -5.10 9.49 -19.72
C PRO A 112 -5.46 10.89 -19.20
N LEU A 113 -4.50 11.51 -18.49
CA LEU A 113 -4.55 12.89 -18.03
C LEU A 113 -3.62 13.82 -18.83
N ARG A 114 -2.67 13.24 -19.59
CA ARG A 114 -1.61 14.00 -20.28
C ARG A 114 -2.13 15.18 -21.13
N PRO A 115 -3.25 15.07 -21.87
CA PRO A 115 -3.78 16.23 -22.61
C PRO A 115 -4.18 17.42 -21.72
N LEU A 116 -4.55 17.15 -20.46
CA LEU A 116 -4.98 18.15 -19.47
C LEU A 116 -3.82 18.61 -18.56
N LEU A 117 -2.60 18.18 -18.83
CA LEU A 117 -1.37 18.54 -18.09
C LEU A 117 -0.46 19.46 -18.89
N GLN A 118 -0.96 20.07 -19.97
CA GLN A 118 -0.16 20.87 -20.87
C GLN A 118 -0.20 22.37 -20.53
N SER A 119 -1.25 22.85 -19.88
CA SER A 119 -1.47 24.26 -19.58
C SER A 119 -2.22 24.40 -18.25
N ASP A 120 -1.92 25.50 -17.53
CA ASP A 120 -2.67 25.85 -16.31
C ASP A 120 -4.15 26.19 -16.63
N ALA A 121 -4.45 26.56 -17.87
CA ALA A 121 -5.84 26.79 -18.33
C ALA A 121 -6.69 25.51 -18.27
N ASP A 122 -6.09 24.33 -18.27
CA ASP A 122 -6.78 23.04 -18.20
C ASP A 122 -7.07 22.57 -16.77
N HIS A 123 -6.67 23.34 -15.74
CA HIS A 123 -6.77 22.95 -14.32
C HIS A 123 -8.19 22.49 -13.93
N ASP A 124 -9.23 23.26 -14.27
CA ASP A 124 -10.61 22.93 -13.89
C ASP A 124 -11.10 21.67 -14.60
N ALA A 125 -10.74 21.49 -15.87
CA ALA A 125 -11.05 20.30 -16.65
C ALA A 125 -10.32 19.05 -16.07
N LEU A 126 -9.06 19.21 -15.63
CA LEU A 126 -8.32 18.17 -14.95
C LEU A 126 -8.98 17.75 -13.63
N CYS A 127 -9.34 18.71 -12.79
CA CYS A 127 -10.02 18.45 -11.52
C CYS A 127 -11.35 17.73 -11.74
N ALA A 128 -12.18 18.21 -12.69
CA ALA A 128 -13.45 17.58 -13.04
C ALA A 128 -13.24 16.14 -13.55
N ARG A 129 -12.23 15.93 -14.39
CA ARG A 129 -11.89 14.59 -14.89
C ARG A 129 -11.53 13.63 -13.76
N ILE A 130 -10.65 14.06 -12.84
CA ILE A 130 -10.26 13.25 -11.68
C ILE A 130 -11.46 12.94 -10.79
N ALA A 131 -12.28 13.94 -10.45
CA ALA A 131 -13.48 13.79 -9.63
C ALA A 131 -14.46 12.76 -10.22
N THR A 132 -14.73 12.86 -11.51
CA THR A 132 -15.60 11.90 -12.23
C THR A 132 -15.03 10.48 -12.15
N GLN A 133 -13.72 10.32 -12.35
CA GLN A 133 -13.09 9.00 -12.34
C GLN A 133 -13.01 8.37 -10.96
N LEU A 134 -12.94 9.18 -9.90
CA LEU A 134 -12.97 8.68 -8.52
C LEU A 134 -14.24 7.87 -8.22
N GLY A 135 -15.36 8.25 -8.77
CA GLY A 135 -16.62 7.49 -8.66
C GLY A 135 -16.56 6.08 -9.25
N LEU A 136 -15.60 5.81 -10.14
CA LEU A 136 -15.38 4.49 -10.75
C LEU A 136 -14.36 3.62 -10.00
N LYS A 137 -13.80 4.10 -8.89
CA LYS A 137 -12.84 3.34 -8.11
C LYS A 137 -13.51 2.11 -7.51
N ALA A 138 -13.01 0.92 -7.88
CA ALA A 138 -13.52 -0.33 -7.33
C ALA A 138 -13.33 -0.40 -5.80
N ALA A 139 -14.27 -1.02 -5.11
CA ALA A 139 -14.24 -1.20 -3.66
C ALA A 139 -13.07 -2.08 -3.17
N GLY A 140 -12.50 -2.90 -4.05
CA GLY A 140 -11.37 -3.78 -3.75
C GLY A 140 -10.53 -4.10 -4.97
N HIS A 141 -9.39 -4.73 -4.72
CA HIS A 141 -8.52 -5.28 -5.77
C HIS A 141 -8.77 -6.79 -5.96
N GLY A 142 -8.39 -7.31 -7.12
CA GLY A 142 -8.57 -8.73 -7.47
C GLY A 142 -7.44 -9.67 -7.02
N LEU A 143 -6.51 -9.26 -6.13
CA LEU A 143 -5.36 -10.07 -5.75
C LEU A 143 -5.73 -11.41 -5.10
N HIS A 144 -6.81 -11.46 -4.33
CA HIS A 144 -7.31 -12.71 -3.72
C HIS A 144 -7.73 -13.74 -4.77
N GLN A 145 -8.17 -13.29 -5.95
CA GLN A 145 -8.52 -14.11 -7.10
C GLN A 145 -7.33 -14.29 -8.05
N GLY A 146 -6.15 -13.76 -7.69
CA GLY A 146 -4.96 -13.81 -8.52
C GLY A 146 -4.96 -12.80 -9.67
N ASN A 147 -5.92 -11.86 -9.70
CA ASN A 147 -5.93 -10.78 -10.68
C ASN A 147 -4.96 -9.68 -10.24
N THR A 148 -3.93 -9.43 -11.05
CA THR A 148 -2.90 -8.41 -10.84
C THR A 148 -3.16 -7.15 -11.67
N GLY A 149 -4.27 -7.09 -12.39
CA GLY A 149 -4.55 -6.03 -13.36
C GLY A 149 -3.45 -5.94 -14.43
N ILE A 150 -3.26 -4.76 -14.96
CA ILE A 150 -2.22 -4.48 -15.97
C ILE A 150 -0.86 -4.09 -15.35
N THR A 151 -0.63 -4.37 -14.07
CA THR A 151 0.63 -4.03 -13.40
C THR A 151 1.64 -5.18 -13.54
N PRO A 152 2.63 -5.07 -14.46
CA PRO A 152 3.62 -6.12 -14.65
C PRO A 152 4.55 -6.23 -13.43
N HIS A 153 5.01 -5.09 -12.92
CA HIS A 153 5.82 -4.96 -11.70
C HIS A 153 5.58 -3.58 -11.05
N LEU A 154 5.88 -3.45 -9.76
CA LEU A 154 5.58 -2.22 -9.01
C LEU A 154 6.32 -1.00 -9.54
N ALA A 155 7.57 -1.14 -9.99
CA ALA A 155 8.36 -0.04 -10.53
C ALA A 155 7.75 0.59 -11.80
N SER A 156 6.86 -0.12 -12.54
CA SER A 156 6.20 0.42 -13.74
C SER A 156 5.22 1.56 -13.46
N ILE A 157 4.86 1.75 -12.19
CA ILE A 157 3.87 2.75 -11.75
C ILE A 157 4.39 3.63 -10.61
N GLY A 158 5.73 3.72 -10.47
CA GLY A 158 6.36 4.59 -9.49
C GLY A 158 6.24 4.08 -8.04
N GLY A 159 6.23 2.78 -7.87
CA GLY A 159 6.17 2.12 -6.55
C GLY A 159 7.49 1.51 -6.17
#